data_0c39b501c905443a9a6ab3bf23e57e59
#
_entry.id   0c39b501c905443a9a6ab3bf23e57e59
#
_cell.length_a   1.000
_cell.length_b   1.000
_cell.length_c   1.000
_cell.angle_alpha   90.00
_cell.angle_beta   90.00
_cell.angle_gamma   90.00
#
_symmetry.space_group_name_H-M   'P 1'
#
loop_
_entity.id
_entity.type
_entity.pdbx_description
1 polymer ?
#
loop_
_entity_poly.entity_id
_entity_poly.type
_entity_poly.pdbx_seq_one_letter_code
_entity_poly.pdbx_strand_id
1 'polypeptide(L)'
;VFKEDRSSYDTVKNVWKNSIIKETNFERKWEKILHEGVHVRPLLNSQKVRTVNKVSTAVLSKEPVLENDKFEVIFAPSSSVYDGRYANNGWLQEIPKPITSLTWDNAAFVSMKVAKKLNVKNGQMIEISISGVSIKVPAWIVPGQNQKTITLELGYGREFSGRIGSGVGFNVYPLRTSSNMGYAMNAEIKTLNETYPLASTQEHYGLEEDKLAAPGFSDLSTNEVQSRIPDLVKQSTLEEYKKHPEFVQDIVESHKPDKKRSWADHSMYNPEPEYDYSKGNQWGMSIDLTSCTSCNACSIACQSENNIPVVGKQQVMNGREMHWIRIDNYFSGDPDNPEVSTQSVACVHCELAPCEQVCPVGATTHST
;
A
#
# COMPACT_ATOMS: atom_id res chain seq x y z
N VAL A 1 -7.77 17.47 33.52
CA VAL A 1 -6.75 17.57 34.57
C VAL A 1 -7.09 16.55 35.64
N PHE A 2 -6.51 15.36 35.57
CA PHE A 2 -6.73 14.31 36.53
C PHE A 2 -5.70 14.45 37.67
N LYS A 3 -6.18 14.71 38.86
CA LYS A 3 -5.35 14.90 40.06
C LYS A 3 -5.07 13.64 40.84
N GLU A 4 -5.42 12.46 40.33
CA GLU A 4 -5.22 11.18 41.02
C GLU A 4 -4.35 10.28 40.17
N ASP A 5 -3.28 9.82 40.80
CA ASP A 5 -2.32 8.84 40.26
C ASP A 5 -2.95 7.43 40.33
N ARG A 6 -3.84 7.15 39.37
CA ARG A 6 -4.51 5.83 39.25
C ARG A 6 -3.87 5.01 38.17
N SER A 7 -3.66 3.75 38.43
CA SER A 7 -3.24 2.81 37.40
C SER A 7 -4.27 2.68 36.30
N SER A 8 -3.85 2.34 35.07
CA SER A 8 -4.77 2.07 33.95
C SER A 8 -5.79 0.98 34.30
N TYR A 9 -5.38 -0.03 35.04
CA TYR A 9 -6.23 -1.10 35.53
C TYR A 9 -7.32 -0.57 36.45
N ASP A 10 -6.96 0.24 37.45
CA ASP A 10 -7.93 0.81 38.42
C ASP A 10 -8.91 1.78 37.73
N THR A 11 -8.43 2.50 36.73
CA THR A 11 -9.29 3.39 35.92
C THR A 11 -10.36 2.59 35.19
N VAL A 12 -9.97 1.52 34.48
CA VAL A 12 -10.91 0.65 33.77
C VAL A 12 -11.87 -0.03 34.74
N LYS A 13 -11.34 -0.63 35.81
CA LYS A 13 -12.13 -1.30 36.84
C LYS A 13 -13.17 -0.37 37.45
N ASN A 14 -12.79 0.87 37.70
CA ASN A 14 -13.69 1.89 38.27
C ASN A 14 -14.82 2.28 37.30
N VAL A 15 -14.53 2.41 36.01
CA VAL A 15 -15.56 2.64 34.98
C VAL A 15 -16.55 1.47 34.95
N TRP A 16 -16.06 0.24 35.00
CA TRP A 16 -16.91 -0.94 35.02
C TRP A 16 -17.79 -1.00 36.25
N LYS A 17 -17.24 -0.69 37.42
CA LYS A 17 -17.97 -0.67 38.69
C LYS A 17 -19.08 0.37 38.70
N ASN A 18 -18.81 1.55 38.20
CA ASN A 18 -19.75 2.69 38.31
C ASN A 18 -20.77 2.76 37.17
N SER A 19 -20.41 2.27 35.99
CA SER A 19 -21.25 2.48 34.79
C SER A 19 -21.84 1.20 34.21
N ILE A 20 -21.16 0.04 34.35
CA ILE A 20 -21.51 -1.20 33.65
C ILE A 20 -22.12 -2.24 34.59
N ILE A 21 -21.53 -2.47 35.75
CA ILE A 21 -21.93 -3.51 36.70
C ILE A 21 -22.36 -2.81 38.00
N LYS A 22 -23.62 -2.49 38.12
CA LYS A 22 -24.20 -1.80 39.31
C LYS A 22 -24.71 -2.78 40.36
N GLU A 23 -24.01 -3.87 40.60
CA GLU A 23 -24.48 -4.91 41.51
C GLU A 23 -23.60 -5.01 42.76
N THR A 24 -24.17 -5.53 43.85
CA THR A 24 -23.56 -5.62 45.18
C THR A 24 -22.33 -6.56 45.25
N ASN A 25 -22.12 -7.40 44.24
CA ASN A 25 -21.04 -8.36 44.22
C ASN A 25 -20.06 -8.11 43.03
N PHE A 26 -19.65 -6.84 42.87
CA PHE A 26 -18.81 -6.41 41.76
C PHE A 26 -17.51 -7.20 41.62
N GLU A 27 -16.75 -7.40 42.68
CA GLU A 27 -15.42 -8.04 42.61
C GLU A 27 -15.49 -9.44 41.98
N ARG A 28 -16.41 -10.28 42.49
CA ARG A 28 -16.58 -11.64 41.94
C ARG A 28 -17.00 -11.67 40.48
N LYS A 29 -17.84 -10.71 40.07
CA LYS A 29 -18.24 -10.57 38.64
C LYS A 29 -17.10 -10.05 37.80
N TRP A 30 -16.34 -9.12 38.32
CA TRP A 30 -15.15 -8.59 37.67
C TRP A 30 -14.12 -9.68 37.41
N GLU A 31 -13.78 -10.48 38.40
CA GLU A 31 -12.89 -11.63 38.25
C GLU A 31 -13.41 -12.64 37.22
N LYS A 32 -14.72 -12.93 37.26
CA LYS A 32 -15.34 -13.83 36.30
C LYS A 32 -15.22 -13.30 34.86
N ILE A 33 -15.48 -12.01 34.66
CA ILE A 33 -15.37 -11.37 33.34
C ILE A 33 -13.92 -11.39 32.84
N LEU A 34 -12.95 -11.13 33.71
CA LEU A 34 -11.55 -11.21 33.35
C LEU A 34 -11.13 -12.64 32.95
N HIS A 35 -11.64 -13.65 33.69
CA HIS A 35 -11.39 -15.06 33.39
C HIS A 35 -12.05 -15.50 32.05
N GLU A 36 -13.29 -15.09 31.81
CA GLU A 36 -14.06 -15.47 30.63
C GLU A 36 -13.75 -14.60 29.40
N GLY A 37 -13.15 -13.42 29.59
CA GLY A 37 -12.84 -12.44 28.54
C GLY A 37 -14.05 -11.71 27.96
N VAL A 38 -15.26 -12.01 28.45
CA VAL A 38 -16.52 -11.42 27.95
C VAL A 38 -17.48 -11.09 29.10
N HIS A 39 -18.22 -9.99 28.93
CA HIS A 39 -19.37 -9.67 29.77
C HIS A 39 -20.66 -10.00 29.03
N VAL A 40 -21.28 -11.11 29.42
CA VAL A 40 -22.58 -11.48 28.89
C VAL A 40 -23.64 -10.53 29.44
N ARG A 41 -24.09 -9.58 28.63
CA ARG A 41 -25.30 -8.80 28.94
C ARG A 41 -26.53 -9.62 28.58
N PRO A 42 -27.65 -9.47 29.29
CA PRO A 42 -28.91 -10.03 28.81
C PRO A 42 -29.16 -9.51 27.40
N LEU A 43 -29.50 -10.41 26.50
CA LEU A 43 -29.85 -10.06 25.10
C LEU A 43 -30.86 -8.93 25.12
N LEU A 44 -30.54 -7.83 24.46
CA LEU A 44 -31.53 -6.77 24.22
C LEU A 44 -32.68 -7.41 23.47
N ASN A 45 -33.90 -7.21 23.97
CA ASN A 45 -35.09 -7.69 23.30
C ASN A 45 -35.07 -7.22 21.84
N SER A 46 -35.26 -8.12 20.90
CA SER A 46 -35.31 -7.77 19.49
C SER A 46 -36.42 -6.76 19.27
N GLN A 47 -36.05 -5.55 18.86
CA GLN A 47 -37.06 -4.56 18.44
C GLN A 47 -37.43 -4.87 16.99
N LYS A 48 -38.70 -5.01 16.70
CA LYS A 48 -39.21 -5.05 15.33
C LYS A 48 -39.00 -3.67 14.70
N VAL A 49 -37.94 -3.52 13.96
CA VAL A 49 -37.68 -2.33 13.16
C VAL A 49 -38.68 -2.33 11.99
N ARG A 50 -39.57 -1.34 11.93
CA ARG A 50 -40.37 -1.10 10.73
C ARG A 50 -39.61 -0.12 9.85
N THR A 51 -39.42 -0.49 8.60
CA THR A 51 -38.92 0.43 7.57
C THR A 51 -39.91 1.57 7.40
N VAL A 52 -39.45 2.80 7.49
CA VAL A 52 -40.28 3.98 7.19
C VAL A 52 -40.36 4.05 5.65
N ASN A 53 -41.57 3.85 5.11
CA ASN A 53 -41.81 3.88 3.66
C ASN A 53 -41.70 5.28 3.02
N LYS A 54 -41.40 6.30 3.79
CA LYS A 54 -41.11 7.64 3.29
C LYS A 54 -39.62 7.95 3.54
N VAL A 55 -38.79 7.65 2.59
CA VAL A 55 -37.53 8.36 2.45
C VAL A 55 -37.92 9.81 2.15
N SER A 56 -37.56 10.73 3.04
CA SER A 56 -37.78 12.15 2.79
C SER A 56 -37.04 12.53 1.50
N THR A 57 -37.77 12.91 0.46
CA THR A 57 -37.23 13.46 -0.77
C THR A 57 -36.35 14.69 -0.52
N ALA A 58 -36.42 15.30 0.64
CA ALA A 58 -35.55 16.39 1.08
C ALA A 58 -34.07 15.96 1.27
N VAL A 59 -33.83 14.67 1.53
CA VAL A 59 -32.46 14.12 1.63
C VAL A 59 -31.82 13.90 0.24
N LEU A 60 -32.64 13.70 -0.78
CA LEU A 60 -32.21 13.50 -2.18
C LEU A 60 -32.12 14.81 -2.99
N SER A 61 -32.46 15.96 -2.40
CA SER A 61 -32.78 17.16 -3.16
C SER A 61 -31.62 18.13 -3.44
N LYS A 62 -30.38 17.81 -3.08
CA LYS A 62 -29.21 18.57 -3.54
C LYS A 62 -28.01 17.64 -3.67
N GLU A 63 -27.84 17.08 -4.83
CA GLU A 63 -26.52 16.60 -5.21
C GLU A 63 -25.55 17.79 -5.14
N PRO A 64 -24.44 17.67 -4.40
CA PRO A 64 -23.45 18.74 -4.38
C PRO A 64 -22.88 18.90 -5.78
N VAL A 65 -22.99 20.09 -6.33
CA VAL A 65 -22.45 20.41 -7.67
C VAL A 65 -20.98 20.78 -7.50
N LEU A 66 -20.12 20.11 -8.26
CA LEU A 66 -18.72 20.48 -8.35
C LEU A 66 -18.60 21.76 -9.21
N GLU A 67 -18.11 22.82 -8.61
CA GLU A 67 -17.84 24.08 -9.30
C GLU A 67 -16.70 23.93 -10.34
N ASN A 68 -16.70 24.79 -11.34
CA ASN A 68 -15.62 24.80 -12.32
C ASN A 68 -14.29 25.12 -11.63
N ASP A 69 -13.23 24.46 -12.06
CA ASP A 69 -11.86 24.59 -11.54
C ASP A 69 -11.66 24.17 -10.06
N LYS A 70 -12.67 23.60 -9.41
CA LYS A 70 -12.58 22.99 -8.09
C LYS A 70 -12.45 21.47 -8.19
N PHE A 71 -12.07 20.88 -7.07
CA PHE A 71 -11.84 19.45 -6.97
C PHE A 71 -12.73 18.81 -5.89
N GLU A 72 -13.07 17.56 -6.11
CA GLU A 72 -13.55 16.67 -5.08
C GLU A 72 -12.35 16.09 -4.32
N VAL A 73 -12.42 16.03 -3.00
CA VAL A 73 -11.43 15.35 -2.17
C VAL A 73 -12.04 14.11 -1.55
N ILE A 74 -11.43 12.96 -1.75
CA ILE A 74 -11.79 11.70 -1.12
C ILE A 74 -10.86 11.45 0.07
N PHE A 75 -11.43 11.14 1.22
CA PHE A 75 -10.70 10.73 2.43
C PHE A 75 -10.75 9.22 2.55
N ALA A 76 -9.68 8.55 2.14
CA ALA A 76 -9.57 7.10 2.16
C ALA A 76 -8.79 6.62 3.39
N PRO A 77 -9.24 5.57 4.08
CA PRO A 77 -8.37 4.90 5.05
C PRO A 77 -7.09 4.42 4.37
N SER A 78 -5.95 4.60 5.03
CA SER A 78 -4.68 4.05 4.51
C SER A 78 -4.75 2.52 4.44
N SER A 79 -4.22 1.96 3.37
CA SER A 79 -4.11 0.51 3.20
C SER A 79 -3.22 -0.16 4.25
N SER A 80 -2.33 0.60 4.90
CA SER A 80 -1.39 0.09 5.90
C SER A 80 -1.75 0.50 7.32
N VAL A 81 -1.82 1.78 7.63
CA VAL A 81 -2.06 2.27 9.00
C VAL A 81 -3.54 2.56 9.32
N TYR A 82 -4.42 2.36 8.34
CA TYR A 82 -5.87 2.54 8.39
C TYR A 82 -6.25 4.00 8.72
N ASP A 83 -6.90 4.23 9.86
CA ASP A 83 -7.24 5.56 10.38
C ASP A 83 -6.21 6.11 11.39
N GLY A 84 -5.03 5.49 11.45
CA GLY A 84 -3.94 5.80 12.37
C GLY A 84 -3.91 4.96 13.65
N ARG A 85 -4.87 4.03 13.85
CA ARG A 85 -4.82 3.11 15.01
C ARG A 85 -3.62 2.19 14.96
N TYR A 86 -3.06 1.94 13.78
CA TYR A 86 -1.87 1.11 13.57
C TYR A 86 -0.60 1.93 13.29
N ALA A 87 -0.64 3.25 13.45
CA ALA A 87 0.47 4.14 13.11
C ALA A 87 1.79 3.83 13.84
N ASN A 88 1.74 3.22 15.03
CA ASN A 88 2.95 2.85 15.78
C ASN A 88 3.51 1.46 15.41
N ASN A 89 3.07 0.85 14.34
CA ASN A 89 3.60 -0.42 13.83
C ASN A 89 4.60 -0.14 12.69
N GLY A 90 5.89 -0.44 12.92
CA GLY A 90 6.96 -0.17 11.96
C GLY A 90 6.82 -0.97 10.68
N TRP A 91 6.39 -2.22 10.73
CA TRP A 91 6.14 -3.02 9.55
C TRP A 91 5.03 -2.42 8.69
N LEU A 92 3.93 -1.93 9.30
CA LEU A 92 2.84 -1.28 8.56
C LEU A 92 3.21 0.11 8.04
N GLN A 93 4.16 0.81 8.67
CA GLN A 93 4.68 2.07 8.13
C GLN A 93 5.58 1.83 6.91
N GLU A 94 6.36 0.76 6.90
CA GLU A 94 7.33 0.46 5.84
C GLU A 94 6.76 -0.41 4.72
N ILE A 95 5.57 -1.02 4.91
CA ILE A 95 4.94 -1.79 3.85
C ILE A 95 4.58 -0.90 2.66
N PRO A 96 4.97 -1.26 1.41
CA PRO A 96 4.61 -0.51 0.24
C PRO A 96 3.09 -0.47 0.05
N LYS A 97 2.56 0.71 -0.24
CA LYS A 97 1.14 0.85 -0.56
C LYS A 97 0.81 0.27 -1.93
N PRO A 98 -0.38 -0.27 -2.10
CA PRO A 98 -0.84 -0.73 -3.41
C PRO A 98 -0.65 0.35 -4.48
N ILE A 99 -0.26 -0.05 -5.67
CA ILE A 99 -0.10 0.78 -6.87
C ILE A 99 1.03 1.84 -6.77
N THR A 100 1.08 2.61 -5.68
CA THR A 100 2.01 3.73 -5.54
C THR A 100 3.38 3.33 -5.00
N SER A 101 3.46 2.17 -4.36
CA SER A 101 4.64 1.67 -3.64
C SER A 101 5.23 2.65 -2.61
N LEU A 102 4.44 3.68 -2.23
CA LEU A 102 4.82 4.62 -1.18
C LEU A 102 4.88 3.96 0.19
N THR A 103 5.83 4.40 1.00
CA THR A 103 6.01 3.96 2.39
C THR A 103 6.14 5.16 3.31
N TRP A 104 5.93 4.95 4.61
CA TRP A 104 6.16 5.90 5.71
C TRP A 104 5.30 7.15 5.71
N ASP A 105 4.84 7.65 4.58
CA ASP A 105 4.05 8.88 4.47
C ASP A 105 2.74 8.66 3.73
N ASN A 106 1.86 9.64 3.80
CA ASN A 106 0.78 9.84 2.88
C ASN A 106 1.06 11.01 1.94
N ALA A 107 0.38 11.03 0.82
CA ALA A 107 0.44 12.09 -0.17
C ALA A 107 -0.96 12.41 -0.70
N ALA A 108 -1.11 13.54 -1.38
CA ALA A 108 -2.28 13.84 -2.18
C ALA A 108 -2.12 13.16 -3.55
N PHE A 109 -2.95 12.18 -3.86
CA PHE A 109 -2.93 11.52 -5.15
C PHE A 109 -3.62 12.39 -6.18
N VAL A 110 -2.88 12.76 -7.22
CA VAL A 110 -3.33 13.63 -8.29
C VAL A 110 -3.22 12.92 -9.63
N SER A 111 -4.13 13.22 -10.56
CA SER A 111 -4.02 12.71 -11.93
C SER A 111 -2.90 13.40 -12.70
N MET A 112 -2.43 12.77 -13.75
CA MET A 112 -1.42 13.34 -14.63
C MET A 112 -1.88 14.66 -15.29
N LYS A 113 -3.17 14.77 -15.66
CA LYS A 113 -3.74 16.01 -16.19
C LYS A 113 -3.76 17.14 -15.17
N VAL A 114 -4.07 16.84 -13.91
CA VAL A 114 -4.01 17.82 -12.81
C VAL A 114 -2.57 18.24 -12.56
N ALA A 115 -1.64 17.30 -12.54
CA ALA A 115 -0.23 17.59 -12.37
C ALA A 115 0.31 18.53 -13.47
N LYS A 116 -0.02 18.26 -14.73
CA LYS A 116 0.30 19.15 -15.85
C LYS A 116 -0.32 20.55 -15.71
N LYS A 117 -1.64 20.59 -15.40
CA LYS A 117 -2.38 21.87 -15.27
C LYS A 117 -1.80 22.75 -14.17
N LEU A 118 -1.43 22.15 -13.02
CA LEU A 118 -0.92 22.87 -11.85
C LEU A 118 0.62 22.96 -11.81
N ASN A 119 1.31 22.38 -12.80
CA ASN A 119 2.76 22.24 -12.86
C ASN A 119 3.33 21.62 -11.57
N VAL A 120 2.73 20.52 -11.11
CA VAL A 120 3.08 19.81 -9.89
C VAL A 120 3.90 18.57 -10.23
N LYS A 121 4.93 18.30 -9.43
CA LYS A 121 5.81 17.13 -9.50
C LYS A 121 5.60 16.22 -8.28
N ASN A 122 6.06 14.97 -8.37
CA ASN A 122 6.07 14.09 -7.21
C ASN A 122 6.87 14.69 -6.06
N GLY A 123 6.32 14.65 -4.85
CA GLY A 123 6.91 15.25 -3.67
C GLY A 123 6.77 16.77 -3.56
N GLN A 124 6.20 17.46 -4.57
CA GLN A 124 5.95 18.89 -4.46
C GLN A 124 4.82 19.17 -3.49
N MET A 125 5.05 20.11 -2.57
CA MET A 125 4.03 20.52 -1.61
C MET A 125 2.91 21.28 -2.29
N ILE A 126 1.69 20.91 -1.96
CA ILE A 126 0.47 21.61 -2.35
C ILE A 126 -0.33 22.00 -1.10
N GLU A 127 -1.02 23.10 -1.17
CA GLU A 127 -2.00 23.51 -0.19
C GLU A 127 -3.40 23.17 -0.71
N ILE A 128 -4.15 22.42 0.08
CA ILE A 128 -5.54 22.05 -0.21
C ILE A 128 -6.44 22.76 0.78
N SER A 129 -7.39 23.53 0.27
CA SER A 129 -8.32 24.34 1.06
C SER A 129 -9.75 23.91 0.84
N ILE A 130 -10.49 23.66 1.91
CA ILE A 130 -11.91 23.30 1.88
C ILE A 130 -12.65 24.13 2.95
N SER A 131 -13.65 24.90 2.53
CA SER A 131 -14.49 25.69 3.45
C SER A 131 -13.70 26.54 4.44
N GLY A 132 -12.58 27.14 4.02
CA GLY A 132 -11.73 28.01 4.83
C GLY A 132 -10.71 27.29 5.71
N VAL A 133 -10.66 25.97 5.68
CA VAL A 133 -9.62 25.17 6.34
C VAL A 133 -8.61 24.69 5.30
N SER A 134 -7.32 24.85 5.57
CA SER A 134 -6.25 24.47 4.67
C SER A 134 -5.27 23.49 5.34
N ILE A 135 -4.72 22.58 4.52
CA ILE A 135 -3.59 21.74 4.90
C ILE A 135 -2.50 21.81 3.82
N LYS A 136 -1.27 21.54 4.22
CA LYS A 136 -0.16 21.33 3.29
C LYS A 136 0.20 19.85 3.26
N VAL A 137 0.34 19.29 2.04
CA VAL A 137 0.64 17.88 1.83
C VAL A 137 1.43 17.71 0.54
N PRO A 138 2.39 16.78 0.42
CA PRO A 138 3.07 16.51 -0.84
C PRO A 138 2.13 15.84 -1.83
N ALA A 139 2.28 16.15 -3.10
CA ALA A 139 1.55 15.51 -4.18
C ALA A 139 2.27 14.24 -4.66
N TRP A 140 1.50 13.27 -5.11
CA TRP A 140 1.96 12.09 -5.82
C TRP A 140 1.10 11.85 -7.04
N ILE A 141 1.74 11.72 -8.20
CA ILE A 141 1.04 11.55 -9.48
C ILE A 141 0.70 10.07 -9.65
N VAL A 142 -0.58 9.78 -9.86
CA VAL A 142 -1.08 8.42 -10.04
C VAL A 142 -1.76 8.31 -11.41
N PRO A 143 -1.23 7.48 -12.32
CA PRO A 143 -1.92 7.15 -13.57
C PRO A 143 -3.30 6.56 -13.28
N GLY A 144 -4.32 6.92 -14.07
CA GLY A 144 -5.70 6.48 -13.87
C GLY A 144 -6.48 7.22 -12.79
N GLN A 145 -5.86 8.10 -12.01
CA GLN A 145 -6.57 8.96 -11.07
C GLN A 145 -7.51 9.91 -11.81
N ASN A 146 -8.74 10.09 -11.32
CA ASN A 146 -9.71 10.99 -11.94
C ASN A 146 -9.23 12.45 -11.90
N GLN A 147 -9.44 13.17 -13.00
CA GLN A 147 -8.97 14.57 -13.18
C GLN A 147 -9.69 15.60 -12.29
N LYS A 148 -10.81 15.24 -11.70
CA LYS A 148 -11.61 16.11 -10.81
C LYS A 148 -11.48 15.72 -9.35
N THR A 149 -10.75 14.65 -9.03
CA THR A 149 -10.70 14.05 -7.70
C THR A 149 -9.27 13.99 -7.18
N ILE A 150 -9.09 14.40 -5.94
CA ILE A 150 -7.86 14.24 -5.17
C ILE A 150 -8.11 13.22 -4.06
N THR A 151 -7.27 12.22 -3.94
CA THR A 151 -7.38 11.25 -2.84
C THR A 151 -6.37 11.57 -1.75
N LEU A 152 -6.85 11.65 -0.50
CA LEU A 152 -6.04 11.86 0.70
C LEU A 152 -6.19 10.65 1.62
N GLU A 153 -5.07 10.03 1.97
CA GLU A 153 -5.07 8.92 2.91
C GLU A 153 -5.07 9.40 4.36
N LEU A 154 -5.93 8.79 5.16
CA LEU A 154 -6.04 9.00 6.60
C LEU A 154 -4.92 8.26 7.36
N GLY A 155 -4.77 8.57 8.63
CA GLY A 155 -3.98 7.77 9.56
C GLY A 155 -2.57 8.29 9.85
N TYR A 156 -2.16 9.35 9.20
CA TYR A 156 -0.85 9.99 9.31
C TYR A 156 -0.87 11.35 10.02
N GLY A 157 0.30 11.91 10.29
CA GLY A 157 0.47 13.23 10.90
C GLY A 157 0.12 13.28 12.38
N ARG A 158 0.26 12.17 13.11
CA ARG A 158 0.03 12.11 14.55
C ARG A 158 1.23 12.64 15.32
N GLU A 159 1.00 13.52 16.27
CA GLU A 159 2.03 14.09 17.15
C GLU A 159 2.47 13.08 18.22
N PHE A 160 1.51 12.33 18.78
CA PHE A 160 1.72 11.38 19.85
C PHE A 160 1.18 10.00 19.47
N SER A 161 2.01 9.17 18.88
CA SER A 161 1.66 7.83 18.42
C SER A 161 2.74 6.79 18.73
N GLY A 162 3.57 7.03 19.72
CA GLY A 162 4.69 6.14 20.06
C GLY A 162 5.94 6.45 19.25
N ARG A 163 6.94 5.55 19.35
CA ARG A 163 8.30 5.77 18.82
C ARG A 163 8.36 5.75 17.28
N ILE A 164 7.43 5.03 16.65
CA ILE A 164 7.42 4.81 15.21
C ILE A 164 6.49 5.82 14.51
N GLY A 165 5.29 6.01 15.03
CA GLY A 165 4.25 6.74 14.32
C GLY A 165 4.18 8.24 14.62
N SER A 166 4.95 8.76 15.59
CA SER A 166 4.93 10.19 15.91
C SER A 166 5.64 11.02 14.84
N GLY A 167 4.97 12.04 14.32
CA GLY A 167 5.54 12.97 13.32
C GLY A 167 5.68 12.37 11.92
N VAL A 168 5.09 11.22 11.63
CA VAL A 168 5.14 10.56 10.32
C VAL A 168 3.95 10.99 9.46
N GLY A 169 4.24 11.48 8.25
CA GLY A 169 3.22 11.91 7.28
C GLY A 169 2.46 13.18 7.69
N PHE A 170 1.31 13.38 7.07
CA PHE A 170 0.54 14.62 7.12
C PHE A 170 -0.86 14.38 7.65
N ASN A 171 -1.30 15.22 8.60
CA ASN A 171 -2.63 15.13 9.18
C ASN A 171 -3.67 15.75 8.24
N VAL A 172 -4.53 14.92 7.66
CA VAL A 172 -5.60 15.34 6.76
C VAL A 172 -6.97 15.47 7.44
N TYR A 173 -7.07 15.06 8.71
CA TYR A 173 -8.32 15.11 9.46
C TYR A 173 -8.95 16.52 9.61
N PRO A 174 -8.18 17.63 9.68
CA PRO A 174 -8.78 18.97 9.77
C PRO A 174 -9.72 19.34 8.63
N LEU A 175 -9.56 18.72 7.44
CA LEU A 175 -10.44 18.94 6.29
C LEU A 175 -11.77 18.17 6.38
N ARG A 176 -11.89 17.22 7.30
CA ARG A 176 -13.11 16.41 7.47
C ARG A 176 -14.07 17.08 8.42
N THR A 177 -15.34 16.99 8.12
CA THR A 177 -16.43 17.44 8.99
C THR A 177 -17.39 16.28 9.27
N SER A 178 -18.25 16.43 10.27
CA SER A 178 -19.28 15.43 10.60
C SER A 178 -20.25 15.15 9.45
N SER A 179 -20.46 16.12 8.57
CA SER A 179 -21.28 15.98 7.35
C SER A 179 -20.51 15.42 6.15
N ASN A 180 -19.18 15.50 6.18
CA ASN A 180 -18.31 15.14 5.04
C ASN A 180 -17.18 14.22 5.51
N MET A 181 -17.54 13.03 5.98
CA MET A 181 -16.58 12.08 6.56
C MET A 181 -15.75 11.34 5.50
N GLY A 182 -16.32 11.05 4.34
CA GLY A 182 -15.70 10.26 3.28
C GLY A 182 -15.21 11.08 2.10
N TYR A 183 -15.82 12.24 1.84
CA TYR A 183 -15.43 13.11 0.74
C TYR A 183 -15.82 14.57 1.05
N ALA A 184 -15.21 15.50 0.33
CA ALA A 184 -15.60 16.91 0.35
C ALA A 184 -15.53 17.49 -1.05
N MET A 185 -16.41 18.45 -1.33
CA MET A 185 -16.51 19.10 -2.63
C MET A 185 -15.86 20.48 -2.62
N ASN A 186 -15.56 20.98 -3.81
CA ASN A 186 -15.12 22.34 -4.05
C ASN A 186 -13.82 22.72 -3.36
N ALA A 187 -12.89 21.77 -3.28
CA ALA A 187 -11.53 22.03 -2.81
C ALA A 187 -10.75 22.90 -3.78
N GLU A 188 -9.97 23.82 -3.24
CA GLU A 188 -8.97 24.60 -3.97
C GLU A 188 -7.58 24.00 -3.76
N ILE A 189 -6.77 24.01 -4.83
CA ILE A 189 -5.39 23.54 -4.77
C ILE A 189 -4.47 24.67 -5.19
N LYS A 190 -3.45 24.90 -4.37
CA LYS A 190 -2.36 25.83 -4.66
C LYS A 190 -1.03 25.10 -4.59
N THR A 191 -0.23 25.20 -5.64
CA THR A 191 1.13 24.68 -5.67
C THR A 191 2.05 25.57 -4.84
N LEU A 192 2.91 24.97 -4.04
CA LEU A 192 3.92 25.64 -3.22
C LEU A 192 5.32 25.40 -3.82
N ASN A 193 6.28 26.27 -3.53
CA ASN A 193 7.65 26.13 -4.02
C ASN A 193 8.52 25.20 -3.15
N GLU A 194 7.90 24.45 -2.25
CA GLU A 194 8.56 23.51 -1.34
C GLU A 194 8.42 22.09 -1.87
N THR A 195 9.44 21.27 -1.65
CA THR A 195 9.40 19.82 -1.96
C THR A 195 9.61 19.03 -0.68
N TYR A 196 8.98 17.87 -0.61
CA TYR A 196 9.09 16.93 0.48
C TYR A 196 9.50 15.55 -0.07
N PRO A 197 10.57 14.95 0.43
CA PRO A 197 11.02 13.66 -0.05
C PRO A 197 10.05 12.57 0.39
N LEU A 198 9.44 11.88 -0.57
CA LEU A 198 8.62 10.69 -0.36
C LEU A 198 9.45 9.44 -0.62
N ALA A 199 9.25 8.40 0.17
CA ALA A 199 9.92 7.12 0.00
C ALA A 199 9.01 6.17 -0.77
N SER A 200 9.51 5.61 -1.88
CA SER A 200 8.85 4.58 -2.67
C SER A 200 9.80 3.39 -2.84
N THR A 201 9.27 2.19 -2.85
CA THR A 201 10.04 0.96 -3.11
C THR A 201 10.12 0.61 -4.59
N GLN A 202 9.45 1.38 -5.44
CA GLN A 202 9.47 1.20 -6.89
C GLN A 202 9.60 2.55 -7.58
N GLU A 203 10.52 2.66 -8.54
CA GLU A 203 10.81 3.88 -9.30
C GLU A 203 10.59 3.71 -10.82
N HIS A 204 10.17 2.52 -11.28
CA HIS A 204 10.04 2.17 -12.69
C HIS A 204 8.60 1.69 -12.99
N TYR A 205 7.82 2.50 -13.67
CA TYR A 205 6.39 2.26 -13.87
C TYR A 205 5.95 2.02 -15.32
N GLY A 206 6.79 2.32 -16.30
CA GLY A 206 6.61 1.87 -17.69
C GLY A 206 5.85 2.76 -18.65
N LEU A 207 5.25 3.87 -18.24
CA LEU A 207 4.59 4.79 -19.17
C LEU A 207 5.59 5.63 -19.96
N GLU A 208 5.27 5.99 -21.21
CA GLU A 208 6.11 6.79 -22.10
C GLU A 208 6.33 8.22 -21.56
N GLU A 209 7.57 8.69 -21.61
CA GLU A 209 7.98 9.97 -21.01
C GLU A 209 7.27 11.18 -21.63
N ASP A 210 7.03 11.18 -22.94
CA ASP A 210 6.30 12.22 -23.66
C ASP A 210 4.83 12.31 -23.25
N LYS A 211 4.24 11.20 -22.82
CA LYS A 211 2.89 11.14 -22.25
C LYS A 211 2.86 11.55 -20.79
N LEU A 212 3.93 11.24 -20.05
CA LEU A 212 4.02 11.52 -18.63
C LEU A 212 4.26 12.99 -18.33
N ALA A 213 5.13 13.67 -19.07
CA ALA A 213 5.55 15.06 -18.87
C ALA A 213 5.60 15.49 -17.36
N ALA A 214 5.82 14.53 -16.48
CA ALA A 214 5.89 14.70 -15.05
C ALA A 214 7.30 14.32 -14.63
N PRO A 215 8.15 15.29 -14.28
CA PRO A 215 9.48 14.99 -13.74
C PRO A 215 9.33 14.30 -12.39
N GLY A 216 9.95 13.17 -12.22
CA GLY A 216 9.94 12.39 -10.98
C GLY A 216 9.80 10.88 -11.20
N PHE A 217 9.58 10.46 -12.42
CA PHE A 217 9.90 9.10 -12.85
C PHE A 217 11.38 9.11 -13.27
N SER A 218 12.14 8.15 -12.75
CA SER A 218 13.59 8.06 -12.89
C SER A 218 14.12 8.27 -14.32
N ASP A 219 15.38 8.69 -14.44
CA ASP A 219 16.15 8.90 -15.68
C ASP A 219 16.30 7.64 -16.57
N LEU A 220 15.85 6.48 -16.14
CA LEU A 220 15.69 5.33 -17.01
C LEU A 220 14.56 5.62 -17.98
N SER A 221 14.88 5.75 -19.27
CA SER A 221 13.90 6.10 -20.27
C SER A 221 12.67 5.21 -20.12
N THR A 222 11.52 5.83 -19.91
CA THR A 222 10.24 5.12 -19.75
C THR A 222 9.95 4.23 -20.94
N ASN A 223 10.48 4.56 -22.12
CA ASN A 223 10.42 3.77 -23.34
C ASN A 223 11.14 2.42 -23.21
N GLU A 224 12.31 2.36 -22.55
CA GLU A 224 12.98 1.09 -22.31
C GLU A 224 12.21 0.20 -21.35
N VAL A 225 11.64 0.76 -20.27
CA VAL A 225 10.79 0.00 -19.35
C VAL A 225 9.54 -0.49 -20.08
N GLN A 226 8.88 0.37 -20.85
CA GLN A 226 7.71 0.02 -21.63
C GLN A 226 7.98 -1.13 -22.61
N SER A 227 9.10 -1.11 -23.31
CA SER A 227 9.48 -2.19 -24.24
C SER A 227 9.79 -3.51 -23.55
N ARG A 228 10.20 -3.47 -22.28
CA ARG A 228 10.54 -4.65 -21.47
C ARG A 228 9.38 -5.25 -20.69
N ILE A 229 8.25 -4.53 -20.54
CA ILE A 229 7.10 -5.06 -19.79
C ILE A 229 6.64 -6.43 -20.28
N PRO A 230 6.54 -6.72 -21.60
CA PRO A 230 6.18 -8.05 -22.09
C PRO A 230 7.18 -9.15 -21.70
N ASP A 231 8.45 -8.79 -21.47
CA ASP A 231 9.47 -9.72 -21.02
C ASP A 231 9.43 -9.95 -19.50
N LEU A 232 9.04 -8.92 -18.74
CA LEU A 232 8.89 -8.98 -17.29
C LEU A 232 7.58 -9.64 -16.88
N VAL A 233 6.47 -9.25 -17.51
CA VAL A 233 5.14 -9.74 -17.20
C VAL A 233 4.56 -10.42 -18.45
N LYS A 234 4.65 -11.74 -18.48
CA LYS A 234 4.13 -12.55 -19.59
C LYS A 234 2.63 -12.76 -19.42
N GLN A 235 1.86 -12.12 -20.29
CA GLN A 235 0.41 -12.13 -20.25
C GLN A 235 -0.17 -12.76 -21.52
N SER A 236 -1.32 -13.40 -21.38
CA SER A 236 -2.08 -13.93 -22.50
C SER A 236 -3.57 -13.93 -22.17
N THR A 237 -4.40 -14.02 -23.21
CA THR A 237 -5.84 -14.23 -23.00
C THR A 237 -6.12 -15.68 -22.63
N LEU A 238 -7.26 -15.94 -21.97
CA LEU A 238 -7.68 -17.32 -21.66
C LEU A 238 -7.84 -18.17 -22.94
N GLU A 239 -8.28 -17.57 -24.04
CA GLU A 239 -8.45 -18.27 -25.31
C GLU A 239 -7.10 -18.67 -25.90
N GLU A 240 -6.12 -17.80 -25.86
CA GLU A 240 -4.77 -18.07 -26.33
C GLU A 240 -4.09 -19.12 -25.45
N TYR A 241 -4.19 -18.97 -24.12
CA TYR A 241 -3.64 -19.95 -23.18
C TYR A 241 -4.22 -21.37 -23.42
N LYS A 242 -5.52 -21.47 -23.73
CA LYS A 242 -6.13 -22.78 -24.06
C LYS A 242 -5.59 -23.40 -25.35
N LYS A 243 -5.18 -22.57 -26.30
CA LYS A 243 -4.61 -23.04 -27.58
C LYS A 243 -3.11 -23.32 -27.45
N HIS A 244 -2.41 -22.50 -26.68
CA HIS A 244 -0.95 -22.55 -26.51
C HIS A 244 -0.58 -22.42 -25.01
N PRO A 245 -0.78 -23.47 -24.21
CA PRO A 245 -0.48 -23.44 -22.78
C PRO A 245 1.01 -23.21 -22.48
N GLU A 246 1.87 -23.53 -23.44
CA GLU A 246 3.33 -23.39 -23.33
C GLU A 246 3.86 -22.01 -23.78
N PHE A 247 2.98 -21.02 -24.01
CA PHE A 247 3.36 -19.73 -24.60
C PHE A 247 4.49 -19.01 -23.81
N VAL A 248 4.55 -19.18 -22.48
CA VAL A 248 5.63 -18.61 -21.66
C VAL A 248 6.97 -19.25 -21.98
N GLN A 249 6.97 -20.58 -22.18
CA GLN A 249 8.17 -21.34 -22.53
C GLN A 249 8.70 -20.93 -23.90
N ASP A 250 7.80 -20.76 -24.87
CA ASP A 250 8.14 -20.27 -26.21
C ASP A 250 8.79 -18.88 -26.18
N ILE A 251 8.27 -17.98 -25.36
CA ILE A 251 8.85 -16.65 -25.17
C ILE A 251 10.26 -16.77 -24.57
N VAL A 252 10.44 -17.54 -23.50
CA VAL A 252 11.75 -17.75 -22.85
C VAL A 252 12.76 -18.36 -23.83
N GLU A 253 12.36 -19.38 -24.57
CA GLU A 253 13.23 -20.02 -25.57
C GLU A 253 13.57 -19.09 -26.74
N SER A 254 12.70 -18.13 -27.09
CA SER A 254 12.98 -17.15 -28.14
C SER A 254 14.15 -16.20 -27.77
N HIS A 255 14.36 -15.95 -26.49
CA HIS A 255 15.42 -15.08 -25.96
C HIS A 255 16.76 -15.80 -25.74
N LYS A 256 16.79 -17.11 -25.96
CA LYS A 256 18.00 -17.90 -25.79
C LYS A 256 19.10 -17.48 -26.78
N PRO A 257 20.30 -17.11 -26.33
CA PRO A 257 21.38 -16.62 -27.18
C PRO A 257 21.82 -17.63 -28.26
N ASP A 258 21.81 -18.91 -27.92
CA ASP A 258 22.07 -20.00 -28.83
C ASP A 258 21.06 -21.12 -28.64
N LYS A 259 20.15 -21.27 -29.60
CA LYS A 259 19.08 -22.27 -29.55
C LYS A 259 19.55 -23.72 -29.52
N LYS A 260 20.84 -23.98 -29.86
CA LYS A 260 21.43 -25.33 -29.86
C LYS A 260 21.99 -25.73 -28.48
N ARG A 261 22.16 -24.79 -27.58
CA ARG A 261 22.70 -25.04 -26.24
C ARG A 261 21.57 -24.97 -25.18
N SER A 262 21.72 -25.75 -24.12
CA SER A 262 20.80 -25.64 -22.96
C SER A 262 21.03 -24.33 -22.21
N TRP A 263 20.08 -23.89 -21.37
CA TRP A 263 20.30 -22.75 -20.50
C TRP A 263 21.45 -22.99 -19.52
N ALA A 264 21.66 -24.22 -19.07
CA ALA A 264 22.77 -24.59 -18.20
C ALA A 264 24.13 -24.34 -18.85
N ASP A 265 24.23 -24.55 -20.19
CA ASP A 265 25.47 -24.28 -20.94
C ASP A 265 25.82 -22.80 -21.09
N HIS A 266 24.86 -21.91 -20.78
CA HIS A 266 25.06 -20.46 -20.75
C HIS A 266 25.36 -19.94 -19.33
N SER A 267 25.29 -20.79 -18.32
CA SER A 267 25.64 -20.43 -16.95
C SER A 267 27.13 -20.23 -16.80
N MET A 268 27.52 -19.17 -16.09
CA MET A 268 28.90 -18.97 -15.65
C MET A 268 29.30 -19.91 -14.50
N TYR A 269 28.32 -20.54 -13.89
CA TYR A 269 28.47 -21.46 -12.77
C TYR A 269 28.25 -22.88 -13.26
N ASN A 270 29.29 -23.69 -13.22
CA ASN A 270 29.18 -25.11 -13.52
C ASN A 270 28.61 -25.80 -12.28
N PRO A 271 27.49 -26.52 -12.37
CA PRO A 271 27.02 -27.30 -11.23
C PRO A 271 28.06 -28.30 -10.87
N GLU A 272 28.67 -28.12 -9.71
CA GLU A 272 29.60 -29.13 -9.21
C GLU A 272 28.80 -30.43 -8.98
N PRO A 273 29.39 -31.59 -9.33
CA PRO A 273 28.70 -32.87 -9.21
C PRO A 273 28.36 -33.27 -7.77
N GLU A 274 28.71 -32.43 -6.80
CA GLU A 274 28.44 -32.68 -5.36
C GLU A 274 26.98 -32.57 -4.97
N TYR A 275 26.19 -31.79 -5.73
CA TYR A 275 24.78 -31.59 -5.43
C TYR A 275 23.89 -32.07 -6.59
N ASP A 276 23.22 -33.19 -6.36
CA ASP A 276 22.24 -33.73 -7.30
C ASP A 276 20.83 -33.19 -6.94
N TYR A 277 20.50 -32.02 -7.45
CA TYR A 277 19.21 -31.37 -7.23
C TYR A 277 18.04 -32.09 -7.88
N SER A 278 18.27 -33.13 -8.69
CA SER A 278 17.21 -33.98 -9.23
C SER A 278 16.61 -34.93 -8.20
N LYS A 279 17.29 -35.08 -7.06
CA LYS A 279 16.86 -35.95 -5.95
C LYS A 279 16.32 -35.11 -4.80
N GLY A 280 15.13 -35.43 -4.35
CA GLY A 280 14.50 -34.79 -3.21
C GLY A 280 13.29 -33.95 -3.59
N ASN A 281 12.80 -33.18 -2.63
CA ASN A 281 11.64 -32.30 -2.79
C ASN A 281 12.13 -30.91 -3.23
N GLN A 282 11.46 -30.37 -4.24
CA GLN A 282 11.65 -28.98 -4.68
C GLN A 282 10.40 -28.17 -4.34
N TRP A 283 10.60 -26.91 -3.96
CA TRP A 283 9.51 -26.01 -3.66
C TRP A 283 9.09 -25.25 -4.91
N GLY A 284 7.79 -25.17 -5.15
CA GLY A 284 7.18 -24.34 -6.19
C GLY A 284 6.11 -23.44 -5.57
N MET A 285 6.05 -22.20 -6.01
CA MET A 285 5.01 -21.26 -5.65
C MET A 285 4.26 -20.81 -6.90
N SER A 286 2.94 -20.93 -6.87
CA SER A 286 2.06 -20.42 -7.91
C SER A 286 1.23 -19.28 -7.35
N ILE A 287 1.21 -18.14 -8.07
CA ILE A 287 0.48 -16.94 -7.67
C ILE A 287 -0.53 -16.63 -8.76
N ASP A 288 -1.82 -16.65 -8.40
CA ASP A 288 -2.89 -16.24 -9.30
C ASP A 288 -2.93 -14.72 -9.46
N LEU A 289 -2.34 -14.22 -10.55
CA LEU A 289 -2.30 -12.79 -10.84
C LEU A 289 -3.65 -12.22 -11.25
N THR A 290 -4.65 -13.06 -11.63
CA THR A 290 -6.00 -12.57 -11.91
C THR A 290 -6.76 -12.22 -10.63
N SER A 291 -6.39 -12.83 -9.51
CA SER A 291 -6.95 -12.54 -8.19
C SER A 291 -6.09 -11.58 -7.36
N CYS A 292 -4.88 -11.28 -7.81
CA CYS A 292 -3.95 -10.39 -7.10
C CYS A 292 -4.41 -8.93 -7.22
N THR A 293 -4.58 -8.26 -6.08
CA THR A 293 -4.97 -6.84 -5.98
C THR A 293 -3.81 -5.93 -5.56
N SER A 294 -2.59 -6.40 -5.61
CA SER A 294 -1.39 -5.67 -5.13
C SER A 294 -1.44 -5.22 -3.67
N CYS A 295 -2.25 -5.85 -2.83
CA CYS A 295 -2.50 -5.38 -1.46
C CYS A 295 -1.31 -5.53 -0.49
N ASN A 296 -0.21 -6.15 -0.90
CA ASN A 296 0.98 -6.44 -0.09
C ASN A 296 0.75 -7.28 1.19
N ALA A 297 -0.39 -7.97 1.31
CA ALA A 297 -0.66 -8.87 2.43
C ALA A 297 0.36 -10.01 2.54
N CYS A 298 0.84 -10.54 1.43
CA CYS A 298 1.91 -11.55 1.39
C CYS A 298 3.25 -10.99 1.90
N SER A 299 3.57 -9.74 1.56
CA SER A 299 4.80 -9.06 2.02
C SER A 299 4.78 -8.87 3.53
N ILE A 300 3.68 -8.37 4.11
CA ILE A 300 3.57 -8.18 5.57
C ILE A 300 3.53 -9.53 6.32
N ALA A 301 2.90 -10.56 5.75
CA ALA A 301 2.91 -11.89 6.32
C ALA A 301 4.35 -12.46 6.37
N CYS A 302 5.10 -12.31 5.28
CA CYS A 302 6.50 -12.71 5.23
C CYS A 302 7.37 -11.93 6.24
N GLN A 303 7.17 -10.61 6.34
CA GLN A 303 7.89 -9.80 7.33
C GLN A 303 7.62 -10.23 8.77
N SER A 304 6.37 -10.49 9.11
CA SER A 304 5.99 -10.87 10.47
C SER A 304 6.45 -12.28 10.83
N GLU A 305 6.35 -13.23 9.91
CA GLU A 305 6.78 -14.63 10.13
C GLU A 305 8.30 -14.72 10.28
N ASN A 306 9.04 -14.01 9.45
CA ASN A 306 10.50 -14.05 9.42
C ASN A 306 11.16 -12.98 10.29
N ASN A 307 10.39 -12.20 11.04
CA ASN A 307 10.87 -11.09 11.86
C ASN A 307 11.82 -10.14 11.11
N ILE A 308 11.46 -9.78 9.88
CA ILE A 308 12.28 -8.94 9.02
C ILE A 308 12.40 -7.53 9.61
N PRO A 309 13.61 -6.97 9.72
CA PRO A 309 13.82 -5.66 10.34
C PRO A 309 13.20 -4.52 9.54
N VAL A 310 12.73 -3.51 10.24
CA VAL A 310 12.31 -2.21 9.70
C VAL A 310 13.54 -1.33 9.58
N VAL A 311 13.80 -0.76 8.41
CA VAL A 311 15.00 0.04 8.15
C VAL A 311 14.76 1.55 8.24
N GLY A 312 13.51 1.98 8.15
CA GLY A 312 13.11 3.38 8.23
C GLY A 312 13.13 4.12 6.88
N LYS A 313 12.38 5.22 6.83
CA LYS A 313 12.15 6.01 5.62
C LYS A 313 13.42 6.33 4.82
N GLN A 314 14.46 6.82 5.51
CA GLN A 314 15.72 7.22 4.85
C GLN A 314 16.41 6.03 4.17
N GLN A 315 16.33 4.85 4.76
CA GLN A 315 16.95 3.67 4.15
C GLN A 315 16.12 3.13 2.99
N VAL A 316 14.80 3.23 3.05
CA VAL A 316 13.94 2.93 1.88
C VAL A 316 14.28 3.87 0.72
N MET A 317 14.47 5.18 0.96
CA MET A 317 14.92 6.12 -0.06
C MET A 317 16.31 5.79 -0.64
N ASN A 318 17.12 5.04 0.10
CA ASN A 318 18.42 4.55 -0.36
C ASN A 318 18.34 3.14 -1.00
N GLY A 319 17.14 2.59 -1.21
CA GLY A 319 16.93 1.23 -1.77
C GLY A 319 17.43 0.12 -0.86
N ARG A 320 17.27 0.26 0.45
CA ARG A 320 17.76 -0.69 1.47
C ARG A 320 16.65 -1.34 2.29
N GLU A 321 15.43 -1.27 1.82
CA GLU A 321 14.32 -2.04 2.41
C GLU A 321 14.59 -3.54 2.35
N MET A 322 14.06 -4.28 3.31
CA MET A 322 14.36 -5.71 3.50
C MET A 322 13.19 -6.63 3.15
N HIS A 323 12.31 -6.20 2.24
CA HIS A 323 11.19 -7.02 1.80
C HIS A 323 11.69 -8.21 0.96
N TRP A 324 11.43 -9.43 1.42
CA TRP A 324 11.76 -10.66 0.66
C TRP A 324 10.76 -10.93 -0.46
N ILE A 325 9.52 -10.43 -0.29
CA ILE A 325 8.48 -10.43 -1.32
C ILE A 325 8.15 -8.99 -1.63
N ARG A 326 8.20 -8.61 -2.90
CA ARG A 326 7.75 -7.31 -3.38
C ARG A 326 6.68 -7.47 -4.45
N ILE A 327 5.84 -6.48 -4.59
CA ILE A 327 4.82 -6.42 -5.63
C ILE A 327 5.13 -5.23 -6.51
N ASP A 328 5.54 -5.49 -7.74
CA ASP A 328 5.82 -4.46 -8.73
C ASP A 328 4.56 -4.22 -9.59
N ASN A 329 4.31 -2.97 -9.93
CA ASN A 329 3.18 -2.56 -10.77
C ASN A 329 3.69 -1.81 -11.99
N TYR A 330 3.24 -2.21 -13.17
CA TYR A 330 3.61 -1.59 -14.42
C TYR A 330 2.38 -1.05 -15.12
N PHE A 331 2.47 0.17 -15.63
CA PHE A 331 1.39 0.81 -16.35
C PHE A 331 1.65 0.76 -17.85
N SER A 332 0.58 0.60 -18.63
CA SER A 332 0.62 0.67 -20.09
C SER A 332 -0.63 1.33 -20.65
N GLY A 333 -0.58 1.77 -21.90
CA GLY A 333 -1.72 2.35 -22.57
C GLY A 333 -1.96 3.83 -22.26
N ASP A 334 -3.22 4.23 -22.13
CA ASP A 334 -3.63 5.62 -21.90
C ASP A 334 -3.38 6.01 -20.42
N PRO A 335 -2.59 7.05 -20.12
CA PRO A 335 -2.34 7.50 -18.74
C PRO A 335 -3.59 7.88 -17.94
N ASP A 336 -4.68 8.24 -18.56
CA ASP A 336 -5.95 8.53 -17.87
C ASP A 336 -6.78 7.27 -17.61
N ASN A 337 -6.53 6.19 -18.34
CA ASN A 337 -7.16 4.89 -18.16
C ASN A 337 -6.13 3.76 -18.43
N PRO A 338 -5.07 3.66 -17.64
CA PRO A 338 -3.99 2.72 -17.90
C PRO A 338 -4.41 1.29 -17.62
N GLU A 339 -3.81 0.36 -18.35
CA GLU A 339 -3.72 -1.02 -17.95
C GLU A 339 -2.64 -1.16 -16.88
N VAL A 340 -2.92 -1.94 -15.84
CA VAL A 340 -1.98 -2.18 -14.74
C VAL A 340 -1.63 -3.67 -14.72
N SER A 341 -0.36 -3.95 -14.94
CA SER A 341 0.19 -5.30 -14.79
C SER A 341 0.86 -5.41 -13.42
N THR A 342 0.46 -6.39 -12.64
CA THR A 342 1.01 -6.63 -11.31
C THR A 342 1.91 -7.86 -11.36
N GLN A 343 3.10 -7.76 -10.79
CA GLN A 343 4.00 -8.88 -10.63
C GLN A 343 4.47 -9.03 -9.19
N SER A 344 4.20 -10.18 -8.61
CA SER A 344 4.80 -10.59 -7.35
C SER A 344 6.18 -11.18 -7.60
N VAL A 345 7.19 -10.64 -6.93
CA VAL A 345 8.59 -11.06 -7.06
C VAL A 345 9.11 -11.52 -5.71
N ALA A 346 9.64 -12.73 -5.65
CA ALA A 346 10.23 -13.30 -4.44
C ALA A 346 11.56 -13.97 -4.76
N CYS A 347 12.32 -14.30 -3.73
CA CYS A 347 13.45 -15.21 -3.89
C CYS A 347 12.95 -16.58 -4.39
N VAL A 348 13.46 -17.05 -5.51
CA VAL A 348 13.05 -18.31 -6.15
C VAL A 348 13.91 -19.51 -5.73
N HIS A 349 14.77 -19.34 -4.73
CA HIS A 349 15.64 -20.41 -4.18
C HIS A 349 16.45 -21.13 -5.28
N CYS A 350 17.17 -20.32 -6.08
CA CYS A 350 17.98 -20.86 -7.18
C CYS A 350 18.98 -21.92 -6.69
N GLU A 351 19.04 -23.06 -7.35
CA GLU A 351 20.04 -24.11 -7.07
C GLU A 351 21.47 -23.61 -7.30
N LEU A 352 21.67 -22.81 -8.34
CA LEU A 352 22.93 -22.13 -8.66
C LEU A 352 22.76 -20.63 -8.43
N ALA A 353 22.77 -20.22 -7.17
CA ALA A 353 22.44 -18.86 -6.79
C ALA A 353 23.56 -17.87 -7.11
N PRO A 354 23.44 -17.00 -8.13
CA PRO A 354 24.48 -16.02 -8.47
C PRO A 354 24.69 -14.99 -7.35
N CYS A 355 23.66 -14.70 -6.55
CA CYS A 355 23.76 -13.80 -5.41
C CYS A 355 24.70 -14.33 -4.30
N GLU A 356 24.83 -15.64 -4.16
CA GLU A 356 25.76 -16.27 -3.21
C GLU A 356 27.20 -16.07 -3.64
N GLN A 357 27.47 -16.29 -4.90
CA GLN A 357 28.83 -16.23 -5.48
C GLN A 357 29.42 -14.81 -5.47
N VAL A 358 28.58 -13.79 -5.62
CA VAL A 358 29.02 -12.39 -5.69
C VAL A 358 28.96 -11.67 -4.34
N CYS A 359 28.42 -12.29 -3.29
CA CYS A 359 28.27 -11.63 -2.00
C CYS A 359 29.64 -11.49 -1.29
N PRO A 360 30.17 -10.27 -1.08
CA PRO A 360 31.50 -10.08 -0.48
C PRO A 360 31.56 -10.42 1.00
N VAL A 361 30.41 -10.58 1.65
CA VAL A 361 30.29 -10.82 3.10
C VAL A 361 29.65 -12.16 3.45
N GLY A 362 29.33 -12.98 2.44
CA GLY A 362 28.68 -14.29 2.66
C GLY A 362 27.31 -14.18 3.34
N ALA A 363 26.53 -13.13 3.04
CA ALA A 363 25.22 -12.92 3.66
C ALA A 363 24.14 -13.85 3.09
N THR A 364 24.34 -14.37 1.89
CA THR A 364 23.46 -15.32 1.23
C THR A 364 24.16 -16.67 1.14
N THR A 365 23.62 -17.68 1.79
CA THR A 365 24.17 -19.03 1.81
C THR A 365 23.05 -20.06 1.67
N HIS A 366 23.31 -21.17 0.98
CA HIS A 366 22.38 -22.29 1.00
C HIS A 366 22.35 -22.91 2.40
N SER A 367 21.15 -23.24 2.88
CA SER A 367 21.01 -24.13 4.03
C SER A 367 21.18 -25.56 3.53
N THR A 368 22.12 -26.27 4.12
CA THR A 368 22.30 -27.70 3.91
C THR A 368 21.26 -28.52 4.67
#